data_87218fa375da97a8df93221ce0d87000
#
_entry.id   87218fa375da97a8df93221ce0d87000
#
_cell.length_a   1.000
_cell.length_b   1.000
_cell.length_c   1.000
_cell.angle_alpha   90.00
_cell.angle_beta   90.00
_cell.angle_gamma   90.00
#
_symmetry.space_group_name_H-M   'P 1'
#
loop_
_entity.id
_entity.type
_entity.pdbx_description
1 polymer ?
#
loop_
_entity_poly.entity_id
_entity_poly.type
_entity_poly.pdbx_seq_one_letter_code
_entity_poly.pdbx_strand_id
1 'polypeptide(L)'
;MTPLTYSPDDVILQLETLTAQNPKHFKIATIAEKEQLIQSGQAHYSDFIQPETPPSEIQMAIYRESLARYRHKIAQGIIALSDHILRQPESQKQPQIVLLSLIRAGLPLGVLLKRHLARQRPVHHYGISIIKDKGLDRAALETILAHHPQAAFYCIDGWIGKGAITTNLRQSWQQLAPRIPMQLLTLSDPTSDLSDYSPYGGDWLIPFGILGSPIAGFVSRSLYQAYPQQHAVHYYDQIAQHYTAETAPFNHFVAQVEQVLPQAVLPDLSREHKIPQKKLLARLTQIQRQHRIADLNRLKPSIAEATRAILRRQPEKVLIAPHNETPELRLIKTFCAERHIPLKHEPLLDATPYQVMTIIR
;
A
#
# COMPACT_ATOMS: atom_id res chain seq x y z
N MET A 1 -22.98 13.89 10.75
CA MET A 1 -21.69 14.54 10.39
C MET A 1 -21.07 13.75 9.25
N THR A 2 -20.56 14.43 8.21
CA THR A 2 -19.78 13.77 7.16
C THR A 2 -18.47 13.24 7.77
N PRO A 3 -18.08 12.00 7.51
CA PRO A 3 -16.83 11.46 8.03
C PRO A 3 -15.62 12.30 7.61
N LEU A 4 -14.63 12.44 8.49
CA LEU A 4 -13.34 13.03 8.16
C LEU A 4 -12.57 12.06 7.27
N THR A 5 -12.51 12.33 5.99
CA THR A 5 -11.82 11.51 4.99
C THR A 5 -11.24 12.39 3.89
N TYR A 6 -10.64 11.80 2.86
CA TYR A 6 -10.20 12.54 1.67
C TYR A 6 -11.38 13.27 1.02
N SER A 7 -11.12 14.46 0.46
CA SER A 7 -12.11 15.20 -0.31
C SER A 7 -12.54 14.37 -1.54
N PRO A 8 -13.83 14.41 -1.92
CA PRO A 8 -14.30 13.85 -3.20
C PRO A 8 -13.59 14.43 -4.42
N ASP A 9 -13.09 15.67 -4.32
CA ASP A 9 -12.27 16.29 -5.37
C ASP A 9 -10.91 15.60 -5.52
N ASP A 10 -10.40 14.96 -4.47
CA ASP A 10 -9.14 14.24 -4.48
C ASP A 10 -9.30 12.77 -4.86
N VAL A 11 -10.31 12.11 -4.30
CA VAL A 11 -10.59 10.70 -4.57
C VAL A 11 -12.03 10.33 -4.23
N ILE A 12 -12.69 9.60 -5.10
CA ILE A 12 -13.98 8.97 -4.84
C ILE A 12 -13.73 7.53 -4.40
N LEU A 13 -14.11 7.18 -3.17
CA LEU A 13 -14.04 5.79 -2.71
C LEU A 13 -15.21 5.01 -3.34
N GLN A 14 -14.93 4.23 -4.39
CA GLN A 14 -15.94 3.47 -5.13
C GLN A 14 -16.20 2.11 -4.45
N LEU A 15 -16.77 2.15 -3.25
CA LEU A 15 -17.14 0.98 -2.45
C LEU A 15 -18.03 1.42 -1.27
N GLU A 16 -18.62 0.44 -0.58
CA GLU A 16 -19.44 0.72 0.58
C GLU A 16 -18.57 1.08 1.80
N THR A 17 -18.99 2.13 2.52
CA THR A 17 -18.35 2.52 3.79
C THR A 17 -19.26 2.15 4.95
N LEU A 18 -18.79 1.23 5.80
CA LEU A 18 -19.46 0.79 7.02
C LEU A 18 -19.02 1.67 8.20
N THR A 19 -19.91 1.86 9.15
CA THR A 19 -19.65 2.60 10.40
C THR A 19 -19.81 1.69 11.62
N ALA A 20 -19.45 2.17 12.80
CA ALA A 20 -19.69 1.45 14.06
C ALA A 20 -21.17 1.17 14.30
N GLN A 21 -22.08 2.05 13.81
CA GLN A 21 -23.52 1.91 13.92
C GLN A 21 -24.10 0.91 12.89
N ASN A 22 -23.37 0.64 11.80
CA ASN A 22 -23.77 -0.30 10.75
C ASN A 22 -22.60 -1.20 10.34
N PRO A 23 -22.12 -2.09 11.21
CA PRO A 23 -21.04 -3.02 10.88
C PRO A 23 -21.53 -4.18 9.99
N LYS A 24 -22.84 -4.25 9.70
CA LYS A 24 -23.50 -5.38 9.03
C LYS A 24 -23.16 -6.71 9.72
N HIS A 25 -22.83 -7.74 8.93
CA HIS A 25 -22.50 -9.08 9.41
C HIS A 25 -21.00 -9.28 9.69
N PHE A 26 -20.18 -8.25 9.54
CA PHE A 26 -18.76 -8.38 9.82
C PHE A 26 -18.47 -8.46 11.30
N LYS A 27 -17.68 -9.46 11.68
CA LYS A 27 -17.24 -9.64 13.07
C LYS A 27 -16.06 -8.74 13.37
N ILE A 28 -16.07 -8.15 14.55
CA ILE A 28 -14.88 -7.50 15.12
C ILE A 28 -14.07 -8.60 15.80
N ALA A 29 -12.84 -8.84 15.36
CA ALA A 29 -11.97 -9.86 15.91
C ALA A 29 -10.62 -9.28 16.34
N THR A 30 -10.13 -9.72 17.48
CA THR A 30 -8.76 -9.43 17.93
C THR A 30 -7.74 -10.03 16.95
N ILE A 31 -6.50 -9.55 17.02
CA ILE A 31 -5.41 -10.09 16.18
C ILE A 31 -5.24 -11.60 16.40
N ALA A 32 -5.28 -12.04 17.66
CA ALA A 32 -5.09 -13.46 18.02
C ALA A 32 -6.20 -14.36 17.47
N GLU A 33 -7.46 -14.01 17.71
CA GLU A 33 -8.62 -14.74 17.20
C GLU A 33 -8.62 -14.84 15.68
N LYS A 34 -8.37 -13.70 15.02
CA LYS A 34 -8.28 -13.65 13.56
C LYS A 34 -7.18 -14.56 13.02
N GLU A 35 -5.96 -14.49 13.57
CA GLU A 35 -4.86 -15.34 13.11
C GLU A 35 -5.17 -16.82 13.30
N GLN A 36 -5.79 -17.21 14.41
CA GLN A 36 -6.22 -18.60 14.67
C GLN A 36 -7.22 -19.09 13.61
N LEU A 37 -8.24 -18.30 13.30
CA LEU A 37 -9.28 -18.65 12.32
C LEU A 37 -8.73 -18.73 10.89
N ILE A 38 -7.82 -17.83 10.53
CA ILE A 38 -7.15 -17.85 9.22
C ILE A 38 -6.24 -19.06 9.09
N GLN A 39 -5.45 -19.38 10.11
CA GLN A 39 -4.50 -20.50 10.09
C GLN A 39 -5.23 -21.86 10.05
N SER A 40 -6.41 -21.97 10.68
CA SER A 40 -7.25 -23.17 10.62
C SER A 40 -8.06 -23.28 9.32
N GLY A 41 -7.98 -22.30 8.41
CA GLY A 41 -8.76 -22.28 7.16
C GLY A 41 -10.25 -22.04 7.34
N GLN A 42 -10.69 -21.66 8.55
CA GLN A 42 -12.12 -21.44 8.86
C GLN A 42 -12.62 -20.06 8.42
N ALA A 43 -11.72 -19.11 8.16
CA ALA A 43 -12.09 -17.77 7.74
C ALA A 43 -11.00 -17.12 6.88
N HIS A 44 -11.41 -16.11 6.11
CA HIS A 44 -10.51 -15.26 5.35
C HIS A 44 -10.25 -13.94 6.08
N TYR A 45 -9.09 -13.32 5.86
CA TYR A 45 -8.73 -12.06 6.53
C TYR A 45 -9.69 -10.90 6.24
N SER A 46 -10.43 -10.95 5.13
CA SER A 46 -11.42 -9.94 4.74
C SER A 46 -12.80 -10.13 5.38
N ASP A 47 -12.99 -11.17 6.19
CA ASP A 47 -14.26 -11.46 6.85
C ASP A 47 -14.40 -10.70 8.19
N PHE A 48 -13.34 -9.99 8.62
CA PHE A 48 -13.28 -9.35 9.92
C PHE A 48 -12.93 -7.86 9.82
N ILE A 49 -13.64 -7.05 10.61
CA ILE A 49 -13.21 -5.72 10.97
C ILE A 49 -12.12 -5.88 12.05
N GLN A 50 -10.88 -5.59 11.70
CA GLN A 50 -9.79 -5.60 12.68
C GLN A 50 -9.76 -4.25 13.41
N PRO A 51 -9.91 -4.21 14.74
CA PRO A 51 -9.75 -2.98 15.50
C PRO A 51 -8.39 -2.33 15.22
N GLU A 52 -8.39 -1.04 15.01
CA GLU A 52 -7.16 -0.22 14.97
C GLU A 52 -7.23 0.77 16.15
N THR A 53 -6.08 1.05 16.74
CA THR A 53 -5.92 2.08 17.76
C THR A 53 -5.29 3.32 17.17
N PRO A 54 -5.49 4.51 17.76
CA PRO A 54 -4.73 5.69 17.39
C PRO A 54 -3.23 5.38 17.37
N PRO A 55 -2.45 5.92 16.43
CA PRO A 55 -1.01 5.76 16.42
C PRO A 55 -0.39 6.25 17.73
N SER A 56 0.57 5.48 18.28
CA SER A 56 1.33 5.91 19.44
C SER A 56 2.20 7.14 19.11
N GLU A 57 2.65 7.85 20.14
CA GLU A 57 3.57 8.98 19.97
C GLU A 57 4.85 8.58 19.22
N ILE A 58 5.37 7.40 19.51
CA ILE A 58 6.54 6.84 18.81
C ILE A 58 6.24 6.62 17.33
N GLN A 59 5.10 6.02 17.00
CA GLN A 59 4.69 5.85 15.59
C GLN A 59 4.56 7.20 14.87
N MET A 60 4.00 8.21 15.54
CA MET A 60 3.87 9.55 14.99
C MET A 60 5.21 10.25 14.83
N ALA A 61 6.14 10.09 15.78
CA ALA A 61 7.50 10.62 15.68
C ALA A 61 8.24 10.03 14.47
N ILE A 62 8.17 8.72 14.33
CA ILE A 62 8.77 7.99 13.20
C ILE A 62 8.16 8.40 11.87
N TYR A 63 6.85 8.55 11.80
CA TYR A 63 6.16 9.05 10.62
C TYR A 63 6.66 10.45 10.23
N ARG A 64 6.76 11.39 11.18
CA ARG A 64 7.24 12.74 10.93
C ARG A 64 8.69 12.74 10.46
N GLU A 65 9.57 11.98 11.12
CA GLU A 65 10.98 11.87 10.73
C GLU A 65 11.12 11.26 9.32
N SER A 66 10.40 10.18 9.04
CA SER A 66 10.39 9.55 7.72
C SER A 66 9.88 10.51 6.65
N LEU A 67 8.80 11.25 6.92
CA LEU A 67 8.26 12.22 5.99
C LEU A 67 9.24 13.39 5.74
N ALA A 68 9.83 13.93 6.78
CA ALA A 68 10.84 14.99 6.65
C ALA A 68 12.03 14.53 5.78
N ARG A 69 12.47 13.27 5.94
CA ARG A 69 13.58 12.68 5.18
C ARG A 69 13.23 12.42 3.73
N TYR A 70 12.01 11.90 3.46
CA TYR A 70 11.67 11.34 2.15
C TYR A 70 10.68 12.16 1.33
N ARG A 71 10.15 13.29 1.83
CA ARG A 71 9.18 14.11 1.07
C ARG A 71 9.71 14.55 -0.30
N HIS A 72 10.99 14.90 -0.41
CA HIS A 72 11.62 15.26 -1.70
C HIS A 72 11.70 14.05 -2.64
N LYS A 73 12.12 12.89 -2.12
CA LYS A 73 12.14 11.64 -2.90
C LYS A 73 10.74 11.26 -3.39
N ILE A 74 9.73 11.43 -2.55
CA ILE A 74 8.33 11.18 -2.93
C ILE A 74 7.89 12.17 -4.01
N ALA A 75 8.17 13.47 -3.85
CA ALA A 75 7.85 14.48 -4.85
C ALA A 75 8.51 14.18 -6.21
N GLN A 76 9.80 13.82 -6.23
CA GLN A 76 10.48 13.36 -7.44
C GLN A 76 9.82 12.11 -8.04
N GLY A 77 9.37 11.17 -7.20
CA GLY A 77 8.60 10.01 -7.64
C GLY A 77 7.27 10.38 -8.29
N ILE A 78 6.56 11.39 -7.75
CA ILE A 78 5.33 11.93 -8.36
C ILE A 78 5.62 12.50 -9.74
N ILE A 79 6.70 13.28 -9.91
CA ILE A 79 7.11 13.79 -11.22
C ILE A 79 7.39 12.65 -12.19
N ALA A 80 8.16 11.64 -11.78
CA ALA A 80 8.52 10.51 -12.62
C ALA A 80 7.29 9.68 -13.05
N LEU A 81 6.38 9.40 -12.11
CA LEU A 81 5.12 8.68 -12.39
C LEU A 81 4.22 9.49 -13.33
N SER A 82 4.11 10.80 -13.10
CA SER A 82 3.30 11.68 -13.95
C SER A 82 3.85 11.79 -15.36
N ASP A 83 5.16 11.95 -15.50
CA ASP A 83 5.85 11.97 -16.81
C ASP A 83 5.63 10.64 -17.55
N HIS A 84 5.77 9.52 -16.85
CA HIS A 84 5.48 8.20 -17.43
C HIS A 84 4.04 8.11 -17.93
N ILE A 85 3.04 8.48 -17.10
CA ILE A 85 1.62 8.47 -17.47
C ILE A 85 1.36 9.32 -18.70
N LEU A 86 1.88 10.55 -18.74
CA LEU A 86 1.64 11.50 -19.84
C LEU A 86 2.24 11.05 -21.16
N ARG A 87 3.35 10.30 -21.12
CA ARG A 87 4.02 9.77 -22.33
C ARG A 87 3.41 8.49 -22.87
N GLN A 88 2.52 7.83 -22.11
CA GLN A 88 1.91 6.59 -22.60
C GLN A 88 0.99 6.85 -23.80
N PRO A 89 1.01 5.96 -24.82
CA PRO A 89 0.15 6.06 -26.00
C PRO A 89 -1.34 6.16 -25.64
N GLU A 90 -1.79 5.42 -24.62
CA GLU A 90 -3.16 5.45 -24.12
C GLU A 90 -3.52 6.84 -23.60
N SER A 91 -2.67 7.46 -22.79
CA SER A 91 -2.89 8.82 -22.30
C SER A 91 -2.93 9.87 -23.41
N GLN A 92 -2.17 9.65 -24.49
CA GLN A 92 -2.17 10.58 -25.63
C GLN A 92 -3.39 10.43 -26.52
N LYS A 93 -3.93 9.20 -26.64
CA LYS A 93 -5.12 8.89 -27.48
C LYS A 93 -6.42 9.22 -26.78
N GLN A 94 -6.51 9.03 -25.47
CA GLN A 94 -7.75 9.19 -24.70
C GLN A 94 -7.89 10.62 -24.17
N PRO A 95 -9.13 11.16 -24.09
CA PRO A 95 -9.37 12.54 -23.63
C PRO A 95 -9.13 12.72 -22.13
N GLN A 96 -9.17 11.65 -21.34
CA GLN A 96 -9.08 11.71 -19.89
C GLN A 96 -8.25 10.54 -19.32
N ILE A 97 -7.74 10.74 -18.12
CA ILE A 97 -6.99 9.75 -17.34
C ILE A 97 -7.83 9.33 -16.13
N VAL A 98 -7.89 8.05 -15.86
CA VAL A 98 -8.49 7.48 -14.64
C VAL A 98 -7.41 6.79 -13.81
N LEU A 99 -7.23 7.28 -12.59
CA LEU A 99 -6.38 6.67 -11.57
C LEU A 99 -7.22 5.78 -10.66
N LEU A 100 -6.80 4.56 -10.44
CA LEU A 100 -7.45 3.56 -9.59
C LEU A 100 -6.51 3.21 -8.43
N SER A 101 -6.63 3.92 -7.31
CA SER A 101 -5.82 3.63 -6.14
C SER A 101 -6.29 2.39 -5.40
N LEU A 102 -5.40 1.41 -5.28
CA LEU A 102 -5.67 0.20 -4.49
C LEU A 102 -5.71 0.55 -3.00
N ILE A 103 -6.85 0.29 -2.38
CA ILE A 103 -7.06 0.62 -0.97
C ILE A 103 -6.23 -0.36 -0.11
N ARG A 104 -5.36 0.15 0.75
CA ARG A 104 -5.24 1.55 1.24
C ARG A 104 -3.98 2.26 0.72
N ALA A 105 -2.92 1.50 0.41
CA ALA A 105 -1.59 2.06 0.19
C ALA A 105 -1.48 2.97 -1.06
N GLY A 106 -2.33 2.75 -2.05
CA GLY A 106 -2.39 3.60 -3.24
C GLY A 106 -2.98 5.00 -3.01
N LEU A 107 -3.86 5.18 -2.00
CA LEU A 107 -4.62 6.42 -1.83
C LEU A 107 -3.74 7.68 -1.70
N PRO A 108 -2.75 7.75 -0.78
CA PRO A 108 -1.95 8.97 -0.65
C PRO A 108 -1.16 9.32 -1.91
N LEU A 109 -0.67 8.29 -2.61
CA LEU A 109 0.07 8.45 -3.85
C LEU A 109 -0.84 8.92 -4.99
N GLY A 110 -2.02 8.29 -5.12
CA GLY A 110 -3.01 8.64 -6.14
C GLY A 110 -3.55 10.06 -6.01
N VAL A 111 -3.76 10.55 -4.77
CA VAL A 111 -4.16 11.94 -4.51
C VAL A 111 -3.11 12.93 -5.03
N LEU A 112 -1.84 12.71 -4.71
CA LEU A 112 -0.74 13.54 -5.21
C LEU A 112 -0.62 13.52 -6.73
N LEU A 113 -0.72 12.33 -7.33
CA LEU A 113 -0.71 12.17 -8.79
C LEU A 113 -1.89 12.89 -9.44
N LYS A 114 -3.10 12.72 -8.90
CA LYS A 114 -4.32 13.40 -9.41
C LYS A 114 -4.15 14.90 -9.39
N ARG A 115 -3.72 15.48 -8.26
CA ARG A 115 -3.54 16.93 -8.12
C ARG A 115 -2.47 17.47 -9.07
N HIS A 116 -1.38 16.71 -9.29
CA HIS A 116 -0.31 17.11 -10.20
C HIS A 116 -0.74 17.03 -11.67
N LEU A 117 -1.33 15.90 -12.09
CA LEU A 117 -1.75 15.66 -13.47
C LEU A 117 -2.94 16.55 -13.89
N ALA A 118 -3.87 16.85 -12.96
CA ALA A 118 -5.04 17.66 -13.23
C ALA A 118 -4.72 19.11 -13.71
N ARG A 119 -3.48 19.57 -13.49
CA ARG A 119 -2.98 20.84 -14.03
C ARG A 119 -2.76 20.82 -15.54
N GLN A 120 -2.71 19.63 -16.13
CA GLN A 120 -2.37 19.43 -17.55
C GLN A 120 -3.46 18.72 -18.32
N ARG A 121 -4.24 17.85 -17.68
CA ARG A 121 -5.24 17.01 -18.32
C ARG A 121 -6.44 16.73 -17.40
N PRO A 122 -7.63 16.38 -17.96
CA PRO A 122 -8.72 15.85 -17.16
C PRO A 122 -8.31 14.52 -16.50
N VAL A 123 -8.40 14.48 -15.15
CA VAL A 123 -8.03 13.31 -14.34
C VAL A 123 -9.13 13.02 -13.34
N HIS A 124 -9.60 11.78 -13.35
CA HIS A 124 -10.51 11.24 -12.33
C HIS A 124 -9.73 10.26 -11.44
N HIS A 125 -10.04 10.24 -10.17
CA HIS A 125 -9.33 9.37 -9.23
C HIS A 125 -10.32 8.63 -8.33
N TYR A 126 -10.21 7.32 -8.34
CA TYR A 126 -11.04 6.41 -7.53
C TYR A 126 -10.17 5.58 -6.60
N GLY A 127 -10.67 5.40 -5.36
CA GLY A 127 -10.20 4.35 -4.49
C GLY A 127 -10.98 3.07 -4.78
N ILE A 128 -10.29 2.01 -5.20
CA ILE A 128 -10.88 0.71 -5.52
C ILE A 128 -10.32 -0.38 -4.61
N SER A 129 -11.16 -1.32 -4.24
CA SER A 129 -10.75 -2.42 -3.39
C SER A 129 -10.19 -3.59 -4.19
N ILE A 130 -9.11 -4.18 -3.67
CA ILE A 130 -8.61 -5.48 -4.08
C ILE A 130 -8.39 -6.37 -2.86
N ILE A 131 -8.84 -7.61 -2.94
CA ILE A 131 -8.69 -8.61 -1.87
C ILE A 131 -7.96 -9.81 -2.47
N LYS A 132 -6.88 -10.24 -1.80
CA LYS A 132 -6.14 -11.45 -2.21
C LYS A 132 -7.11 -12.64 -2.29
N ASP A 133 -7.01 -13.42 -3.34
CA ASP A 133 -7.84 -14.60 -3.63
C ASP A 133 -9.33 -14.29 -3.96
N LYS A 134 -9.77 -13.02 -3.89
CA LYS A 134 -11.10 -12.56 -4.31
C LYS A 134 -11.05 -11.60 -5.50
N GLY A 135 -9.91 -10.93 -5.73
CA GLY A 135 -9.69 -10.01 -6.84
C GLY A 135 -10.16 -8.58 -6.57
N LEU A 136 -10.36 -7.84 -7.65
CA LEU A 136 -10.93 -6.48 -7.65
C LEU A 136 -12.42 -6.50 -7.33
N ASP A 137 -12.91 -5.41 -6.73
CA ASP A 137 -14.34 -5.16 -6.62
C ASP A 137 -14.94 -4.99 -8.03
N ARG A 138 -15.72 -6.00 -8.45
CA ARG A 138 -16.34 -6.05 -9.77
C ARG A 138 -17.31 -4.90 -9.98
N ALA A 139 -18.23 -4.68 -9.02
CA ALA A 139 -19.27 -3.67 -9.14
C ALA A 139 -18.68 -2.25 -9.23
N ALA A 140 -17.64 -1.99 -8.43
CA ALA A 140 -16.91 -0.73 -8.49
C ALA A 140 -16.24 -0.53 -9.85
N LEU A 141 -15.53 -1.53 -10.34
CA LEU A 141 -14.84 -1.45 -11.64
C LEU A 141 -15.82 -1.25 -12.79
N GLU A 142 -16.90 -2.03 -12.86
CA GLU A 142 -17.92 -1.91 -13.90
C GLU A 142 -18.56 -0.51 -13.91
N THR A 143 -18.85 0.05 -12.74
CA THR A 143 -19.37 1.43 -12.61
C THR A 143 -18.37 2.46 -13.15
N ILE A 144 -17.09 2.35 -12.77
CA ILE A 144 -16.05 3.29 -13.23
C ILE A 144 -15.86 3.20 -14.75
N LEU A 145 -15.82 1.99 -15.31
CA LEU A 145 -15.68 1.79 -16.76
C LEU A 145 -16.87 2.36 -17.54
N ALA A 146 -18.08 2.21 -17.02
CA ALA A 146 -19.29 2.77 -17.63
C ALA A 146 -19.28 4.31 -17.63
N HIS A 147 -18.78 4.95 -16.57
CA HIS A 147 -18.64 6.41 -16.50
C HIS A 147 -17.50 6.96 -17.36
N HIS A 148 -16.48 6.16 -17.65
CA HIS A 148 -15.28 6.59 -18.35
C HIS A 148 -14.92 5.69 -19.56
N PRO A 149 -15.82 5.56 -20.56
CA PRO A 149 -15.61 4.65 -21.69
C PRO A 149 -14.43 5.05 -22.58
N GLN A 150 -13.96 6.29 -22.49
CA GLN A 150 -12.85 6.84 -23.24
C GLN A 150 -11.78 7.41 -22.30
N ALA A 151 -11.15 6.53 -21.53
CA ALA A 151 -10.11 6.91 -20.57
C ALA A 151 -8.89 6.00 -20.68
N ALA A 152 -7.73 6.55 -20.30
CA ALA A 152 -6.53 5.77 -20.02
C ALA A 152 -6.53 5.37 -18.53
N PHE A 153 -6.39 4.08 -18.23
CA PHE A 153 -6.52 3.53 -16.89
C PHE A 153 -5.17 3.17 -16.27
N TYR A 154 -4.92 3.65 -15.05
CA TYR A 154 -3.73 3.37 -14.27
C TYR A 154 -4.12 2.94 -12.85
N CYS A 155 -3.70 1.72 -12.46
CA CYS A 155 -3.79 1.28 -11.08
C CYS A 155 -2.60 1.80 -10.28
N ILE A 156 -2.86 2.33 -9.10
CA ILE A 156 -1.86 2.94 -8.23
C ILE A 156 -1.76 2.17 -6.93
N ASP A 157 -0.55 1.72 -6.56
CA ASP A 157 -0.27 1.20 -5.24
C ASP A 157 0.98 1.88 -4.65
N GLY A 158 1.17 1.78 -3.35
CA GLY A 158 2.29 2.44 -2.67
C GLY A 158 3.64 1.79 -3.00
N TRP A 159 3.72 0.48 -2.91
CA TRP A 159 4.94 -0.31 -3.15
C TRP A 159 4.61 -1.76 -3.45
N ILE A 160 5.57 -2.45 -4.05
CA ILE A 160 5.51 -3.89 -4.29
C ILE A 160 6.29 -4.65 -3.22
N GLY A 161 5.67 -5.71 -2.68
CA GLY A 161 6.36 -6.71 -1.86
C GLY A 161 6.74 -7.93 -2.70
N LYS A 162 5.96 -9.03 -2.59
CA LYS A 162 6.22 -10.30 -3.30
C LYS A 162 5.38 -10.50 -4.57
N GLY A 163 4.50 -9.56 -4.90
CA GLY A 163 3.67 -9.59 -6.10
C GLY A 163 2.32 -10.29 -6.00
N ALA A 164 1.89 -10.73 -4.80
CA ALA A 164 0.60 -11.40 -4.66
C ALA A 164 -0.58 -10.53 -5.09
N ILE A 165 -0.57 -9.24 -4.74
CA ILE A 165 -1.60 -8.29 -5.15
C ILE A 165 -1.51 -8.02 -6.66
N THR A 166 -0.31 -7.86 -7.20
CA THR A 166 -0.09 -7.69 -8.65
C THR A 166 -0.70 -8.84 -9.46
N THR A 167 -0.45 -10.09 -9.05
CA THR A 167 -1.02 -11.25 -9.71
C THR A 167 -2.55 -11.24 -9.69
N ASN A 168 -3.14 -10.97 -8.52
CA ASN A 168 -4.60 -10.87 -8.39
C ASN A 168 -5.19 -9.72 -9.21
N LEU A 169 -4.51 -8.56 -9.25
CA LEU A 169 -4.92 -7.42 -10.04
C LEU A 169 -4.97 -7.77 -11.53
N ARG A 170 -3.88 -8.32 -12.06
CA ARG A 170 -3.79 -8.67 -13.48
C ARG A 170 -4.82 -9.73 -13.88
N GLN A 171 -5.01 -10.75 -13.05
CA GLN A 171 -6.04 -11.78 -13.26
C GLN A 171 -7.46 -11.19 -13.26
N SER A 172 -7.79 -10.37 -12.26
CA SER A 172 -9.11 -9.73 -12.18
C SER A 172 -9.35 -8.79 -13.35
N TRP A 173 -8.35 -7.98 -13.73
CA TRP A 173 -8.47 -7.08 -14.87
C TRP A 173 -8.69 -7.83 -16.18
N GLN A 174 -7.93 -8.90 -16.41
CA GLN A 174 -8.10 -9.75 -17.59
C GLN A 174 -9.48 -10.40 -17.68
N GLN A 175 -10.11 -10.69 -16.54
CA GLN A 175 -11.45 -11.26 -16.50
C GLN A 175 -12.55 -10.20 -16.70
N LEU A 176 -12.38 -9.01 -16.10
CA LEU A 176 -13.43 -7.99 -16.05
C LEU A 176 -13.35 -6.99 -17.21
N ALA A 177 -12.15 -6.68 -17.68
CA ALA A 177 -11.89 -5.64 -18.68
C ALA A 177 -10.80 -6.05 -19.70
N PRO A 178 -10.88 -7.23 -20.36
CA PRO A 178 -9.79 -7.81 -21.18
C PRO A 178 -9.38 -6.94 -22.37
N ARG A 179 -10.22 -6.02 -22.81
CA ARG A 179 -9.99 -5.15 -23.98
C ARG A 179 -9.48 -3.76 -23.60
N ILE A 180 -9.40 -3.46 -22.31
CA ILE A 180 -8.98 -2.14 -21.82
C ILE A 180 -7.57 -2.25 -21.28
N PRO A 181 -6.58 -1.56 -21.88
CA PRO A 181 -5.22 -1.52 -21.36
C PRO A 181 -5.20 -0.91 -19.94
N MET A 182 -4.37 -1.47 -19.09
CA MET A 182 -4.14 -0.97 -17.74
C MET A 182 -2.69 -1.17 -17.35
N GLN A 183 -2.11 -0.20 -16.68
CA GLN A 183 -0.78 -0.32 -16.08
C GLN A 183 -0.87 -0.22 -14.55
N LEU A 184 -0.08 -1.03 -13.84
CA LEU A 184 0.15 -0.91 -12.41
C LEU A 184 1.38 -0.04 -12.16
N LEU A 185 1.18 1.08 -11.50
CA LEU A 185 2.23 2.03 -11.14
C LEU A 185 2.41 2.07 -9.62
N THR A 186 3.66 2.11 -9.18
CA THR A 186 3.98 2.15 -7.74
C THR A 186 5.13 3.11 -7.48
N LEU A 187 5.25 3.59 -6.24
CA LEU A 187 6.37 4.45 -5.86
C LEU A 187 7.67 3.65 -5.71
N SER A 188 7.58 2.40 -5.26
CA SER A 188 8.73 1.52 -5.07
C SER A 188 8.42 0.08 -5.45
N ASP A 189 9.24 -0.49 -6.33
CA ASP A 189 9.21 -1.89 -6.71
C ASP A 189 10.64 -2.41 -6.84
N PRO A 190 11.06 -3.35 -5.98
CA PRO A 190 12.40 -3.95 -6.05
C PRO A 190 12.56 -4.92 -7.21
N THR A 191 11.48 -5.20 -7.96
CA THR A 191 11.51 -6.10 -9.11
C THR A 191 11.47 -5.33 -10.43
N SER A 192 11.87 -6.00 -11.51
CA SER A 192 11.83 -5.43 -12.85
C SER A 192 10.55 -5.74 -13.62
N ASP A 193 9.63 -6.54 -13.04
CA ASP A 193 8.52 -7.17 -13.76
C ASP A 193 7.19 -7.28 -12.99
N LEU A 194 7.11 -6.79 -11.76
CA LEU A 194 5.87 -6.82 -11.00
C LEU A 194 4.99 -5.59 -11.22
N SER A 195 5.53 -4.38 -11.17
CA SER A 195 4.83 -3.18 -11.64
C SER A 195 5.18 -2.89 -13.10
N ASP A 196 4.30 -2.20 -13.80
CA ASP A 196 4.59 -1.76 -15.18
C ASP A 196 5.53 -0.55 -15.18
N TYR A 197 5.47 0.26 -14.12
CA TYR A 197 6.47 1.29 -13.84
C TYR A 197 6.56 1.62 -12.35
N SER A 198 7.78 1.84 -11.90
CA SER A 198 8.12 2.36 -10.58
C SER A 198 9.44 3.12 -10.66
N PRO A 199 9.53 4.35 -10.12
CA PRO A 199 10.78 5.11 -10.13
C PRO A 199 11.85 4.48 -9.25
N TYR A 200 11.48 3.80 -8.14
CA TYR A 200 12.45 3.32 -7.17
C TYR A 200 12.43 1.79 -7.01
N GLY A 201 13.64 1.20 -6.94
CA GLY A 201 13.85 -0.23 -6.68
C GLY A 201 14.36 -0.54 -5.28
N GLY A 202 14.83 0.47 -4.54
CA GLY A 202 15.44 0.28 -3.22
C GLY A 202 14.43 0.04 -2.09
N ASP A 203 14.95 -0.55 -1.01
CA ASP A 203 14.20 -0.77 0.23
C ASP A 203 14.37 0.43 1.16
N TRP A 204 13.30 1.15 1.44
CA TRP A 204 13.28 2.34 2.28
C TRP A 204 11.94 2.50 3.02
N LEU A 205 11.94 3.30 4.08
CA LEU A 205 10.75 3.51 4.89
C LEU A 205 9.82 4.53 4.24
N ILE A 206 8.78 4.02 3.61
CA ILE A 206 7.75 4.84 2.97
C ILE A 206 6.84 5.42 4.06
N PRO A 207 6.76 6.77 4.24
CA PRO A 207 6.06 7.39 5.37
C PRO A 207 4.60 6.94 5.50
N PHE A 208 3.85 6.87 4.42
CA PHE A 208 2.46 6.44 4.45
C PHE A 208 2.28 4.92 4.69
N GLY A 209 3.35 4.13 4.72
CA GLY A 209 3.35 2.75 5.15
C GLY A 209 3.29 2.56 6.67
N ILE A 210 3.68 3.57 7.45
CA ILE A 210 3.83 3.52 8.91
C ILE A 210 2.47 3.56 9.61
N LEU A 211 1.62 4.49 9.20
CA LEU A 211 0.30 4.70 9.78
C LEU A 211 -0.75 3.80 9.12
N GLY A 212 -1.75 3.42 9.89
CA GLY A 212 -2.85 2.57 9.44
C GLY A 212 -3.93 3.33 8.69
N SER A 213 -5.12 3.33 9.29
CA SER A 213 -6.25 4.10 8.78
C SER A 213 -5.99 5.61 8.74
N PRO A 214 -5.23 6.24 9.64
CA PRO A 214 -5.05 7.70 9.63
C PRO A 214 -4.40 8.26 8.35
N ILE A 215 -3.59 7.46 7.65
CA ILE A 215 -3.00 7.88 6.37
C ILE A 215 -3.90 7.58 5.17
N ALA A 216 -4.99 6.89 5.37
CA ALA A 216 -5.90 6.44 4.33
C ALA A 216 -7.32 7.00 4.51
N GLY A 217 -7.47 8.18 5.13
CA GLY A 217 -8.78 8.77 5.40
C GLY A 217 -9.61 7.97 6.41
N PHE A 218 -8.96 7.35 7.39
CA PHE A 218 -9.56 6.55 8.48
C PHE A 218 -10.35 5.32 8.05
N VAL A 219 -10.15 4.83 6.83
CA VAL A 219 -10.79 3.59 6.36
C VAL A 219 -9.97 2.34 6.67
N SER A 220 -10.65 1.22 6.86
CA SER A 220 -10.05 -0.09 7.08
C SER A 220 -9.41 -0.66 5.82
N ARG A 221 -8.81 -1.83 5.93
CA ARG A 221 -8.57 -2.70 4.78
C ARG A 221 -9.92 -3.17 4.24
N SER A 222 -9.89 -3.62 2.99
CA SER A 222 -11.07 -4.13 2.29
C SER A 222 -11.68 -5.33 3.00
N LEU A 223 -13.00 -5.33 3.06
CA LEU A 223 -13.88 -6.37 3.58
C LEU A 223 -14.64 -6.98 2.42
N TYR A 224 -14.83 -8.29 2.41
CA TYR A 224 -15.53 -9.00 1.34
C TYR A 224 -16.97 -9.32 1.74
N GLN A 225 -17.93 -8.95 0.91
CA GLN A 225 -19.33 -9.36 1.02
C GLN A 225 -19.63 -10.36 -0.08
N ALA A 226 -19.99 -11.59 0.32
CA ALA A 226 -20.30 -12.65 -0.66
C ALA A 226 -21.52 -12.34 -1.52
N TYR A 227 -22.47 -11.61 -0.98
CA TYR A 227 -23.66 -11.12 -1.67
C TYR A 227 -23.92 -9.66 -1.31
N PRO A 228 -24.01 -8.76 -2.26
CA PRO A 228 -24.00 -8.89 -3.73
C PRO A 228 -22.61 -8.97 -4.41
N GLN A 229 -21.63 -9.64 -3.87
CA GLN A 229 -20.23 -9.69 -4.34
C GLN A 229 -19.56 -8.33 -4.43
N GLN A 230 -19.70 -7.57 -3.38
CA GLN A 230 -19.24 -6.21 -3.25
C GLN A 230 -18.16 -6.13 -2.19
N HIS A 231 -17.26 -5.16 -2.32
CA HIS A 231 -16.30 -4.88 -1.26
C HIS A 231 -16.76 -3.69 -0.43
N ALA A 232 -16.31 -3.66 0.82
CA ALA A 232 -16.57 -2.57 1.73
C ALA A 232 -15.31 -2.18 2.50
N VAL A 233 -15.35 -1.02 3.14
CA VAL A 233 -14.41 -0.61 4.18
C VAL A 233 -15.17 -0.19 5.41
N HIS A 234 -14.57 -0.38 6.58
CA HIS A 234 -15.06 0.18 7.83
C HIS A 234 -14.39 1.53 8.09
N TYR A 235 -15.18 2.53 8.46
CA TYR A 235 -14.68 3.82 8.88
C TYR A 235 -14.45 3.86 10.39
N TYR A 236 -13.25 4.25 10.80
CA TYR A 236 -12.84 4.31 12.21
C TYR A 236 -13.11 5.70 12.81
N ASP A 237 -14.36 6.00 13.07
CA ASP A 237 -14.82 7.25 13.69
C ASP A 237 -14.16 7.52 15.04
N GLN A 238 -13.95 6.48 15.85
CA GLN A 238 -13.24 6.58 17.14
C GLN A 238 -11.80 7.06 17.02
N ILE A 239 -11.13 6.77 15.89
CA ILE A 239 -9.78 7.29 15.64
C ILE A 239 -9.89 8.69 15.03
N ALA A 240 -10.80 8.89 14.10
CA ALA A 240 -10.97 10.14 13.38
C ALA A 240 -11.29 11.32 14.30
N GLN A 241 -12.06 11.10 15.38
CA GLN A 241 -12.41 12.14 16.36
C GLN A 241 -11.23 12.81 17.07
N HIS A 242 -10.03 12.20 17.04
CA HIS A 242 -8.81 12.78 17.60
C HIS A 242 -8.14 13.79 16.66
N TYR A 243 -8.69 14.01 15.47
CA TYR A 243 -8.08 14.83 14.44
C TYR A 243 -9.07 15.86 13.86
N THR A 244 -8.52 16.95 13.37
CA THR A 244 -9.22 17.88 12.48
C THR A 244 -8.75 17.66 11.03
N ALA A 245 -9.32 18.38 10.07
CA ALA A 245 -8.86 18.32 8.68
C ALA A 245 -7.37 18.71 8.55
N GLU A 246 -6.92 19.69 9.34
CA GLU A 246 -5.54 20.19 9.33
C GLU A 246 -4.56 19.24 9.99
N THR A 247 -5.00 18.53 11.05
CA THR A 247 -4.13 17.64 11.83
C THR A 247 -4.17 16.19 11.36
N ALA A 248 -5.11 15.81 10.50
CA ALA A 248 -5.23 14.46 9.97
C ALA A 248 -3.97 14.04 9.20
N PRO A 249 -3.37 12.90 9.52
CA PRO A 249 -2.10 12.46 8.92
C PRO A 249 -2.14 12.36 7.39
N PHE A 250 -3.27 11.99 6.79
CA PHE A 250 -3.40 11.91 5.34
C PHE A 250 -3.31 13.30 4.67
N ASN A 251 -3.94 14.34 5.24
CA ASN A 251 -3.84 15.72 4.74
C ASN A 251 -2.45 16.29 5.01
N HIS A 252 -1.90 16.05 6.21
CA HIS A 252 -0.54 16.48 6.54
C HIS A 252 0.49 15.88 5.57
N PHE A 253 0.38 14.58 5.24
CA PHE A 253 1.25 13.94 4.26
C PHE A 253 1.19 14.62 2.90
N VAL A 254 -0.01 14.83 2.37
CA VAL A 254 -0.22 15.47 1.07
C VAL A 254 0.36 16.87 1.07
N ALA A 255 0.04 17.68 2.08
CA ALA A 255 0.54 19.06 2.19
C ALA A 255 2.08 19.15 2.25
N GLN A 256 2.73 18.26 3.02
CA GLN A 256 4.20 18.25 3.15
C GLN A 256 4.91 17.86 1.84
N VAL A 257 4.32 16.96 1.05
CA VAL A 257 4.88 16.61 -0.27
C VAL A 257 4.60 17.71 -1.30
N GLU A 258 3.39 18.28 -1.32
CA GLU A 258 3.04 19.37 -2.23
C GLU A 258 3.90 20.62 -2.02
N GLN A 259 4.31 20.90 -0.78
CA GLN A 259 5.19 22.03 -0.47
C GLN A 259 6.53 21.97 -1.23
N VAL A 260 7.05 20.77 -1.48
CA VAL A 260 8.34 20.55 -2.14
C VAL A 260 8.20 20.14 -3.61
N LEU A 261 6.99 19.81 -4.05
CA LEU A 261 6.71 19.33 -5.41
C LEU A 261 7.08 20.35 -6.52
N PRO A 262 6.89 21.67 -6.37
CA PRO A 262 7.27 22.65 -7.40
C PRO A 262 8.78 22.71 -7.70
N GLN A 263 9.61 22.25 -6.76
CA GLN A 263 11.08 22.23 -6.89
C GLN A 263 11.59 20.83 -7.28
N ALA A 264 10.70 19.84 -7.35
CA ALA A 264 11.07 18.48 -7.67
C ALA A 264 11.40 18.37 -9.18
N VAL A 265 12.47 17.64 -9.45
CA VAL A 265 12.90 17.30 -10.82
C VAL A 265 12.84 15.81 -11.03
N LEU A 266 12.85 15.38 -12.30
CA LEU A 266 12.96 13.95 -12.61
C LEU A 266 14.18 13.35 -11.92
N PRO A 267 14.02 12.26 -11.17
CA PRO A 267 15.15 11.62 -10.50
C PRO A 267 16.07 10.92 -11.51
N ASP A 268 17.36 10.86 -11.19
CA ASP A 268 18.30 9.99 -11.88
C ASP A 268 18.04 8.54 -11.45
N LEU A 269 17.41 7.77 -12.34
CA LEU A 269 17.05 6.37 -12.10
C LEU A 269 18.14 5.38 -12.56
N SER A 270 19.26 5.85 -13.07
CA SER A 270 20.35 4.99 -13.58
C SER A 270 20.97 4.10 -12.51
N ARG A 271 20.84 4.47 -11.24
CA ARG A 271 21.38 3.74 -10.08
C ARG A 271 20.35 2.81 -9.41
N GLU A 272 19.11 2.80 -9.87
CA GLU A 272 18.07 1.95 -9.29
C GLU A 272 18.24 0.50 -9.77
N HIS A 273 18.56 -0.39 -8.82
CA HIS A 273 18.74 -1.81 -9.11
C HIS A 273 17.46 -2.58 -8.84
N LYS A 274 16.93 -3.20 -9.89
CA LYS A 274 15.77 -4.09 -9.82
C LYS A 274 16.16 -5.48 -10.27
N ILE A 275 15.53 -6.48 -9.68
CA ILE A 275 15.77 -7.89 -10.03
C ILE A 275 14.49 -8.54 -10.53
N PRO A 276 14.55 -9.54 -11.43
CA PRO A 276 13.36 -10.29 -11.84
C PRO A 276 12.67 -10.95 -10.65
N GLN A 277 11.34 -10.96 -10.62
CA GLN A 277 10.53 -11.60 -9.57
C GLN A 277 10.98 -13.04 -9.31
N LYS A 278 11.26 -13.81 -10.37
CA LYS A 278 11.73 -15.20 -10.26
C LYS A 278 13.00 -15.31 -9.39
N LYS A 279 13.95 -14.39 -9.57
CA LYS A 279 15.20 -14.35 -8.79
C LYS A 279 14.90 -13.98 -7.33
N LEU A 280 14.02 -13.01 -7.11
CA LEU A 280 13.57 -12.64 -5.77
C LEU A 280 12.92 -13.82 -5.04
N LEU A 281 11.93 -14.48 -5.65
CA LEU A 281 11.23 -15.61 -5.07
C LEU A 281 12.18 -16.79 -4.75
N ALA A 282 13.17 -17.05 -5.60
CA ALA A 282 14.17 -18.07 -5.31
C ALA A 282 14.98 -17.76 -4.03
N ARG A 283 15.35 -16.49 -3.83
CA ARG A 283 16.05 -16.07 -2.59
C ARG A 283 15.14 -16.15 -1.36
N LEU A 284 13.89 -15.71 -1.47
CA LEU A 284 12.91 -15.83 -0.39
C LEU A 284 12.66 -17.31 -0.02
N THR A 285 12.60 -18.20 -1.01
CA THR A 285 12.45 -19.65 -0.79
C THR A 285 13.68 -20.24 -0.08
N GLN A 286 14.89 -19.75 -0.37
CA GLN A 286 16.10 -20.17 0.34
C GLN A 286 16.02 -19.78 1.83
N ILE A 287 15.63 -18.54 2.14
CA ILE A 287 15.42 -18.06 3.52
C ILE A 287 14.30 -18.87 4.20
N GLN A 288 13.19 -19.14 3.48
CA GLN A 288 12.11 -19.97 3.97
C GLN A 288 12.59 -21.34 4.44
N ARG A 289 13.39 -22.03 3.62
CA ARG A 289 13.94 -23.35 3.94
C ARG A 289 14.89 -23.31 5.13
N GLN A 290 15.81 -22.35 5.15
CA GLN A 290 16.78 -22.17 6.24
C GLN A 290 16.10 -21.96 7.59
N HIS A 291 15.01 -21.20 7.61
CA HIS A 291 14.24 -20.91 8.82
C HIS A 291 13.07 -21.88 9.07
N ARG A 292 12.93 -22.95 8.26
CA ARG A 292 11.89 -24.00 8.38
C ARG A 292 10.47 -23.41 8.42
N ILE A 293 10.20 -22.41 7.56
CA ILE A 293 8.91 -21.73 7.50
C ILE A 293 7.99 -22.51 6.56
N ALA A 294 6.82 -22.91 7.03
CA ALA A 294 5.88 -23.73 6.26
C ALA A 294 5.30 -22.99 5.05
N ASP A 295 4.95 -21.70 5.20
CA ASP A 295 4.32 -20.89 4.16
C ASP A 295 5.11 -19.61 3.88
N LEU A 296 5.45 -19.36 2.60
CA LEU A 296 6.12 -18.16 2.14
C LEU A 296 5.36 -16.87 2.50
N ASN A 297 4.04 -16.94 2.71
CA ASN A 297 3.23 -15.80 3.13
C ASN A 297 3.55 -15.31 4.54
N ARG A 298 4.19 -16.13 5.36
CA ARG A 298 4.69 -15.74 6.69
C ARG A 298 5.92 -14.84 6.62
N LEU A 299 6.63 -14.79 5.48
CA LEU A 299 7.71 -13.85 5.24
C LEU A 299 7.15 -12.50 4.79
N LYS A 300 7.52 -11.44 5.51
CA LYS A 300 7.16 -10.05 5.22
C LYS A 300 8.44 -9.26 4.94
N PRO A 301 8.91 -9.29 3.67
CA PRO A 301 10.13 -8.61 3.27
C PRO A 301 9.89 -7.11 3.11
N SER A 302 10.94 -6.35 3.06
CA SER A 302 11.06 -4.90 2.99
C SER A 302 10.83 -4.19 4.32
N ILE A 303 11.42 -3.01 4.43
CA ILE A 303 11.24 -2.12 5.59
C ILE A 303 9.76 -1.78 5.78
N ALA A 304 9.04 -1.46 4.70
CA ALA A 304 7.62 -1.10 4.76
C ALA A 304 6.74 -2.28 5.23
N GLU A 305 6.92 -3.48 4.67
CA GLU A 305 6.14 -4.67 5.07
C GLU A 305 6.54 -5.17 6.47
N ALA A 306 7.83 -5.13 6.80
CA ALA A 306 8.31 -5.53 8.13
C ALA A 306 7.74 -4.61 9.22
N THR A 307 7.81 -3.29 9.03
CA THR A 307 7.23 -2.31 9.95
C THR A 307 5.74 -2.56 10.17
N ARG A 308 4.99 -2.77 9.09
CA ARG A 308 3.55 -3.09 9.18
C ARG A 308 3.30 -4.41 9.91
N ALA A 309 4.13 -5.43 9.66
CA ALA A 309 3.99 -6.71 10.33
C ALA A 309 4.29 -6.60 11.83
N ILE A 310 5.33 -5.90 12.22
CA ILE A 310 5.68 -5.64 13.61
C ILE A 310 4.55 -4.91 14.35
N LEU A 311 3.95 -3.92 13.70
CA LEU A 311 2.92 -3.10 14.32
C LEU A 311 1.53 -3.77 14.39
N ARG A 312 1.23 -4.74 13.51
CA ARG A 312 -0.15 -5.23 13.29
C ARG A 312 -0.34 -6.74 13.31
N ARG A 313 0.75 -7.49 13.47
CA ARG A 313 0.70 -8.96 13.46
C ARG A 313 1.38 -9.51 14.73
N GLN A 314 1.51 -10.82 14.79
CA GLN A 314 2.31 -11.50 15.81
C GLN A 314 3.64 -11.96 15.19
N PRO A 315 4.71 -11.15 15.25
CA PRO A 315 6.01 -11.55 14.76
C PRO A 315 6.56 -12.69 15.59
N GLU A 316 7.13 -13.68 14.92
CA GLU A 316 7.95 -14.71 15.55
C GLU A 316 9.37 -14.17 15.78
N LYS A 317 9.92 -13.54 14.75
CA LYS A 317 11.25 -12.91 14.75
C LYS A 317 11.41 -11.95 13.59
N VAL A 318 12.41 -11.10 13.68
CA VAL A 318 12.81 -10.20 12.60
C VAL A 318 14.23 -10.54 12.16
N LEU A 319 14.43 -10.67 10.85
CA LEU A 319 15.72 -10.86 10.21
C LEU A 319 16.22 -9.53 9.67
N ILE A 320 17.49 -9.20 9.87
CA ILE A 320 18.15 -7.99 9.34
C ILE A 320 19.44 -8.36 8.60
N ALA A 321 19.76 -7.59 7.56
CA ALA A 321 21.02 -7.71 6.85
C ALA A 321 22.19 -7.36 7.78
N PRO A 322 23.30 -8.14 7.77
CA PRO A 322 24.35 -8.02 8.78
C PRO A 322 25.19 -6.75 8.69
N HIS A 323 25.31 -6.14 7.50
CA HIS A 323 26.30 -5.09 7.24
C HIS A 323 25.70 -3.68 7.10
N ASN A 324 24.39 -3.49 7.29
CA ASN A 324 23.74 -2.21 7.10
C ASN A 324 23.30 -1.59 8.44
N GLU A 325 23.78 -0.38 8.72
CA GLU A 325 23.28 0.48 9.81
C GLU A 325 22.58 1.69 9.20
N THR A 326 21.36 1.49 8.73
CA THR A 326 20.52 2.58 8.22
C THR A 326 19.60 3.12 9.32
N PRO A 327 19.11 4.36 9.20
CA PRO A 327 18.13 4.90 10.14
C PRO A 327 16.87 4.03 10.25
N GLU A 328 16.47 3.42 9.14
CA GLU A 328 15.33 2.51 9.07
C GLU A 328 15.57 1.24 9.91
N LEU A 329 16.76 0.67 9.84
CA LEU A 329 17.10 -0.51 10.65
C LEU A 329 17.20 -0.16 12.14
N ARG A 330 17.69 1.04 12.49
CA ARG A 330 17.65 1.51 13.88
C ARG A 330 16.22 1.54 14.40
N LEU A 331 15.28 2.03 13.60
CA LEU A 331 13.87 2.06 13.91
C LEU A 331 13.31 0.63 14.15
N ILE A 332 13.59 -0.28 13.22
CA ILE A 332 13.17 -1.69 13.36
C ILE A 332 13.74 -2.31 14.64
N LYS A 333 15.00 -2.05 14.96
CA LYS A 333 15.64 -2.50 16.20
C LYS A 333 14.93 -1.95 17.44
N THR A 334 14.57 -0.66 17.44
CA THR A 334 13.80 -0.05 18.53
C THR A 334 12.45 -0.71 18.72
N PHE A 335 11.68 -0.91 17.65
CA PHE A 335 10.39 -1.61 17.74
C PHE A 335 10.51 -3.06 18.22
N CYS A 336 11.55 -3.76 17.77
CA CYS A 336 11.78 -5.13 18.23
C CYS A 336 12.10 -5.18 19.73
N ALA A 337 12.92 -4.23 20.23
CA ALA A 337 13.24 -4.13 21.66
C ALA A 337 12.00 -3.83 22.50
N GLU A 338 11.20 -2.82 22.12
CA GLU A 338 9.97 -2.42 22.85
C GLU A 338 8.93 -3.53 22.90
N ARG A 339 8.86 -4.36 21.87
CA ARG A 339 7.86 -5.44 21.77
C ARG A 339 8.41 -6.83 22.11
N HIS A 340 9.63 -6.89 22.58
CA HIS A 340 10.32 -8.15 22.91
C HIS A 340 10.35 -9.15 21.73
N ILE A 341 10.50 -8.64 20.50
CA ILE A 341 10.57 -9.47 19.29
C ILE A 341 12.02 -9.87 19.05
N PRO A 342 12.32 -11.18 18.93
CA PRO A 342 13.66 -11.65 18.62
C PRO A 342 14.18 -11.10 17.29
N LEU A 343 15.39 -10.53 17.29
CA LEU A 343 16.05 -9.98 16.12
C LEU A 343 17.29 -10.82 15.81
N LYS A 344 17.47 -11.20 14.53
CA LYS A 344 18.59 -12.03 14.07
C LYS A 344 19.22 -11.46 12.80
N HIS A 345 20.53 -11.53 12.70
CA HIS A 345 21.24 -11.27 11.45
C HIS A 345 21.03 -12.44 10.47
N GLU A 346 20.77 -12.10 9.19
CA GLU A 346 20.53 -13.05 8.12
C GLU A 346 21.34 -12.68 6.86
N PRO A 347 22.48 -13.35 6.63
CA PRO A 347 23.35 -13.04 5.50
C PRO A 347 22.68 -13.21 4.11
N LEU A 348 21.69 -14.07 3.99
CA LEU A 348 20.97 -14.24 2.72
C LEU A 348 20.20 -12.98 2.29
N LEU A 349 19.94 -12.04 3.21
CA LEU A 349 19.31 -10.75 2.86
C LEU A 349 20.24 -9.91 1.98
N ASP A 350 21.56 -10.00 2.10
CA ASP A 350 22.53 -9.26 1.26
C ASP A 350 22.39 -9.60 -0.23
N ALA A 351 21.84 -10.78 -0.55
CA ALA A 351 21.57 -11.20 -1.92
C ALA A 351 20.14 -10.81 -2.40
N THR A 352 19.39 -10.05 -1.60
CA THR A 352 18.05 -9.53 -1.90
C THR A 352 18.08 -8.00 -1.95
N PRO A 353 17.06 -7.35 -2.49
CA PRO A 353 16.93 -5.89 -2.38
C PRO A 353 16.47 -5.42 -0.99
N TYR A 354 16.25 -6.35 -0.04
CA TYR A 354 15.67 -6.06 1.26
C TYR A 354 16.71 -6.03 2.39
N GLN A 355 16.59 -5.02 3.24
CA GLN A 355 17.42 -4.89 4.44
C GLN A 355 16.82 -5.62 5.64
N VAL A 356 15.52 -5.91 5.60
CA VAL A 356 14.78 -6.50 6.72
C VAL A 356 13.67 -7.42 6.24
N MET A 357 13.36 -8.41 7.07
CA MET A 357 12.25 -9.33 6.85
C MET A 357 11.66 -9.76 8.18
N THR A 358 10.35 -9.62 8.33
CA THR A 358 9.62 -10.14 9.49
C THR A 358 9.04 -11.51 9.18
N ILE A 359 9.27 -12.47 10.08
CA ILE A 359 8.60 -13.77 10.07
C ILE A 359 7.42 -13.68 11.04
N ILE A 360 6.23 -13.90 10.55
CA ILE A 360 5.01 -13.93 11.38
C ILE A 360 4.68 -15.35 11.82
N ARG A 361 4.05 -15.51 12.99
CA ARG A 361 3.55 -16.79 13.53
C ARG A 361 2.45 -17.39 12.68
#